data_babcfb4e290cd29ce42792d4ad2dae70
#
_entry.id   babcfb4e290cd29ce42792d4ad2dae70
#
_cell.length_a   1.000
_cell.length_b   1.000
_cell.length_c   1.000
_cell.angle_alpha   90.00
_cell.angle_beta   90.00
_cell.angle_gamma   90.00
#
_symmetry.space_group_name_H-M   'P 1'
#
loop_
_entity.id
_entity.type
_entity.pdbx_description
1 polymer ?
#
loop_
_entity_poly.entity_id
_entity_poly.type
_entity_poly.pdbx_seq_one_letter_code
_entity_poly.pdbx_strand_id
1 'polypeptide(L)' 'MKAGMIIRSKQATRLSDHRRWFIKKEGELKRNTRGSVTMVKGYRIAPLESLDKGFWVTEIQLHERFEEVQ' A
#
# COMPACT_ATOMS: atom_id res chain seq x y z
N MET A 1 0.98 2.62 -9.77
CA MET A 1 2.17 2.52 -8.89
C MET A 1 2.89 1.21 -9.14
N LYS A 2 4.16 1.14 -8.82
CA LYS A 2 5.01 -0.03 -9.10
C LYS A 2 5.85 -0.37 -7.88
N ALA A 3 6.32 -1.62 -7.81
CA ALA A 3 7.31 -2.02 -6.83
C ALA A 3 8.57 -1.16 -6.97
N GLY A 4 9.18 -0.80 -5.87
CA GLY A 4 10.35 0.07 -5.83
C GLY A 4 10.04 1.55 -5.65
N MET A 5 8.79 1.94 -5.74
CA MET A 5 8.38 3.34 -5.57
C MET A 5 8.23 3.71 -4.10
N ILE A 6 8.45 4.99 -3.82
CA ILE A 6 8.23 5.58 -2.50
C ILE A 6 6.92 6.36 -2.54
N ILE A 7 6.10 6.15 -1.53
CA ILE A 7 4.77 6.77 -1.41
C ILE A 7 4.61 7.39 -0.03
N ARG A 8 3.59 8.24 0.10
CA ARG A 8 3.21 8.86 1.37
C ARG A 8 1.70 8.88 1.50
N SER A 9 1.21 9.02 2.74
CA SER A 9 -0.22 9.14 2.98
C SER A 9 -0.74 10.47 2.45
N LYS A 10 -1.89 10.45 1.80
CA LYS A 10 -2.54 11.66 1.29
C LYS A 10 -3.05 12.56 2.40
N GLN A 11 -3.46 11.98 3.53
CA GLN A 11 -4.05 12.73 4.65
C GLN A 11 -3.10 12.69 5.86
N ALA A 12 -1.99 13.38 5.72
CA ALA A 12 -0.99 13.46 6.79
C ALA A 12 -1.38 14.55 7.79
N THR A 13 -2.10 14.16 8.85
CA THR A 13 -2.55 15.08 9.90
C THR A 13 -1.72 14.98 11.19
N ARG A 14 -0.91 13.94 11.32
CA ARG A 14 -0.04 13.69 12.47
C ARG A 14 1.39 13.51 12.00
N LEU A 15 2.35 13.69 12.90
CA LEU A 15 3.76 13.45 12.56
C LEU A 15 4.00 12.06 12.01
N SER A 16 3.34 11.05 12.56
CA SER A 16 3.44 9.67 12.09
C SER A 16 2.90 9.50 10.66
N ASP A 17 1.98 10.36 10.24
CA ASP A 17 1.38 10.29 8.92
C ASP A 17 2.29 10.85 7.83
N HIS A 18 3.36 11.56 8.20
CA HIS A 18 4.36 12.06 7.25
C HIS A 18 5.41 11.01 6.90
N ARG A 19 5.25 9.80 7.44
CA ARG A 19 6.14 8.68 7.15
C ARG A 19 6.12 8.34 5.67
N ARG A 20 7.30 8.03 5.16
CA ARG A 20 7.44 7.48 3.80
C ARG A 20 7.28 5.96 3.84
N TRP A 21 6.65 5.44 2.81
CA TRP A 21 6.42 4.02 2.64
C TRP A 21 7.09 3.56 1.35
N PHE A 22 7.46 2.30 1.32
CA PHE A 22 8.10 1.68 0.16
C PHE A 22 7.23 0.55 -0.36
N ILE A 23 7.01 0.50 -1.67
CA ILE A 23 6.28 -0.59 -2.30
C ILE A 23 7.29 -1.72 -2.54
N LYS A 24 7.21 -2.78 -1.76
CA LYS A 24 8.17 -3.89 -1.79
C LYS A 24 7.94 -4.80 -2.98
N LYS A 25 6.69 -5.13 -3.25
CA LYS A 25 6.34 -6.02 -4.35
C LYS A 25 4.87 -5.90 -4.71
N GLU A 26 4.55 -6.37 -5.91
CA GLU A 26 3.19 -6.49 -6.40
C GLU A 26 2.73 -7.94 -6.24
N GLY A 27 1.43 -8.14 -6.18
CA GLY A 27 0.85 -9.47 -6.06
C GLY A 27 -0.65 -9.43 -6.21
N GLU A 28 -1.29 -10.53 -5.85
CA GLU A 28 -2.74 -10.64 -5.91
C GLU A 28 -3.27 -11.02 -4.53
N LEU A 29 -4.40 -10.42 -4.18
CA LEU A 29 -5.07 -10.68 -2.92
C LEU A 29 -6.45 -11.27 -3.19
N LYS A 30 -6.86 -12.19 -2.32
CA LYS A 30 -8.21 -12.75 -2.39
C LYS A 30 -9.18 -11.76 -1.76
N ARG A 31 -10.25 -11.48 -2.50
CA ARG A 31 -11.34 -10.65 -2.00
C ARG A 31 -12.61 -11.50 -1.99
N ASN A 32 -13.22 -11.61 -0.83
CA ASN A 32 -14.47 -12.35 -0.67
C ASN A 32 -15.63 -11.36 -0.63
N THR A 33 -16.51 -11.46 -1.62
CA THR A 33 -17.69 -10.58 -1.70
C THR A 33 -18.90 -11.45 -1.94
N ARG A 34 -19.84 -11.46 -0.98
CA ARG A 34 -21.10 -12.19 -1.05
C ARG A 34 -20.94 -13.67 -1.47
N GLY A 35 -19.95 -14.34 -0.88
CA GLY A 35 -19.70 -15.74 -1.16
C GLY A 35 -18.89 -16.01 -2.42
N SER A 36 -18.55 -14.99 -3.18
CA SER A 36 -17.68 -15.10 -4.34
C SER A 36 -16.27 -14.69 -3.98
N VAL A 37 -15.29 -15.45 -4.44
CA VAL A 37 -13.88 -15.16 -4.24
C VAL A 37 -13.32 -14.62 -5.55
N THR A 38 -12.80 -13.40 -5.51
CA THR A 38 -12.14 -12.78 -6.66
C THR A 38 -10.71 -12.43 -6.30
N MET A 39 -9.84 -12.40 -7.30
CA MET A 39 -8.45 -11.97 -7.12
C MET A 39 -8.34 -10.52 -7.55
N VAL A 40 -7.76 -9.68 -6.69
CA VAL A 40 -7.53 -8.27 -6.98
C VAL A 40 -6.05 -7.97 -6.86
N LYS A 41 -5.57 -7.03 -7.65
CA LYS A 41 -4.18 -6.60 -7.59
C LYS A 41 -3.90 -5.94 -6.26
N GLY A 42 -2.78 -6.30 -5.66
CA GLY A 42 -2.36 -5.76 -4.38
C GLY A 42 -0.88 -5.46 -4.36
N TYR A 43 -0.49 -4.74 -3.30
CA TYR A 43 0.90 -4.34 -3.10
C TYR A 43 1.28 -4.56 -1.66
N ARG A 44 2.50 -5.05 -1.47
CA ARG A 44 3.08 -5.12 -0.12
C ARG A 44 3.87 -3.85 0.11
N ILE A 45 3.46 -3.07 1.10
CA ILE A 45 4.12 -1.82 1.45
C ILE A 45 4.70 -1.92 2.86
N ALA A 46 5.75 -1.16 3.10
CA ALA A 46 6.40 -1.11 4.41
C ALA A 46 6.96 0.28 4.66
N PRO A 47 7.03 0.72 5.94
CA PRO A 47 7.68 1.98 6.26
C PRO A 47 9.16 1.92 5.89
N LEU A 48 9.72 3.01 5.37
CA LEU A 48 11.15 3.07 5.05
C LEU A 48 12.03 2.81 6.26
N GLU A 49 11.59 3.20 7.44
CA GLU A 49 12.33 2.99 8.70
C GLU A 49 12.26 1.55 9.20
N SER A 50 11.34 0.74 8.69
CA SER A 50 11.14 -0.63 9.15
C SER A 50 10.62 -1.48 8.00
N LEU A 51 11.50 -1.80 7.07
CA LEU A 51 11.13 -2.56 5.85
C LEU A 51 10.69 -4.00 6.15
N ASP A 52 11.00 -4.50 7.31
CA ASP A 52 10.54 -5.82 7.77
C ASP A 52 9.07 -5.80 8.24
N LYS A 53 8.56 -4.63 8.55
CA LYS A 53 7.18 -4.45 9.01
C LYS A 53 6.33 -3.96 7.84
N GLY A 54 5.67 -4.89 7.18
CA GLY A 54 4.85 -4.51 6.04
C GLY A 54 3.48 -5.16 6.09
N PHE A 55 2.59 -4.68 5.26
CA PHE A 55 1.28 -5.28 5.10
C PHE A 55 0.83 -5.13 3.66
N TRP A 56 -0.15 -5.94 3.29
CA TRP A 56 -0.71 -5.91 1.95
C TRP A 56 -1.88 -4.94 1.88
N VAL A 57 -1.95 -4.19 0.78
CA VAL A 57 -3.08 -3.32 0.46
C VAL A 57 -3.53 -3.60 -0.95
N THR A 58 -4.82 -3.41 -1.22
CA THR A 58 -5.32 -3.53 -2.58
C THR A 58 -4.92 -2.30 -3.38
N GLU A 59 -4.93 -2.43 -4.71
CA GLU A 59 -4.63 -1.31 -5.61
C GLU A 59 -5.55 -0.12 -5.33
N ILE A 60 -6.84 -0.38 -5.10
CA ILE A 60 -7.80 0.68 -4.80
C ILE A 60 -7.44 1.40 -3.50
N GLN A 61 -7.13 0.66 -2.44
CA GLN A 61 -6.72 1.24 -1.16
C GLN A 61 -5.43 2.05 -1.30
N LEU A 62 -4.50 1.56 -2.10
CA LEU A 62 -3.24 2.26 -2.33
C LEU A 62 -3.48 3.63 -2.98
N HIS A 63 -4.29 3.68 -4.03
CA HIS A 63 -4.60 4.92 -4.72
C HIS A 63 -5.44 5.88 -3.90
N GLU A 64 -6.33 5.36 -3.07
CA GLU A 64 -7.17 6.19 -2.21
C GLU A 64 -6.41 6.84 -1.07
N ARG A 65 -5.45 6.13 -0.48
CA ARG A 65 -4.79 6.55 0.76
C ARG A 65 -3.38 7.07 0.59
N PHE A 66 -2.74 6.77 -0.52
CA PHE A 66 -1.34 7.09 -0.74
C PHE A 66 -1.14 7.80 -2.07
N GLU A 67 -0.06 8.55 -2.15
CA GLU A 67 0.37 9.21 -3.39
C GLU A 67 1.88 9.03 -3.57
N GLU A 68 2.33 9.17 -4.81
CA GLU A 68 3.75 9.06 -5.12
C GLU A 68 4.52 10.24 -4.55
N VAL A 69 5.72 9.95 -4.07
CA VAL A 69 6.66 10.98 -3.65
C VAL A 69 7.59 11.26 -4.82
N GLN A 70 7.57 12.50 -5.25
CA GLN A 70 8.45 12.96 -6.33
C GLN A 70 9.71 13.57 -5.75
#